data_1a8abdd9b0ae91a649df7366496dde89
#
_entry.id   1a8abdd9b0ae91a649df7366496dde89
#
_cell.length_a   1.000
_cell.length_b   1.000
_cell.length_c   1.000
_cell.angle_alpha   90.00
_cell.angle_beta   90.00
_cell.angle_gamma   90.00
#
_symmetry.space_group_name_H-M   'P 1'
#
loop_
_entity.id
_entity.type
_entity.pdbx_description
1 polymer ?
#
loop_
_entity_poly.entity_id
_entity_poly.type
_entity_poly.pdbx_seq_one_letter_code
_entity_poly.pdbx_strand_id
1 'polypeptide(L)'
;MRSVYKKIMMLCAVLLFAQSLSADELTDLREHFLKKIDEVVLIVKDKTLSKDDRNGKIVKSLTPMFDFELMAKLSLGNTWKELNQADRDKFVKLYVERMKQSYSSKVDAYKNEKVEVTKIEYSKDNRIVLATDLVSKEETLDIVYKYHKPKEPISKKDNWLVYDVEIKGVSILKADKAQFKEFLQTKSIYELMDVLVAK
;
A
#
# COMPACT_ATOMS: atom_id res chain seq x y z
N MET A 1 -9.06 -51.99 -3.51
CA MET A 1 -8.14 -51.23 -4.36
C MET A 1 -8.81 -50.09 -5.16
N ARG A 2 -9.86 -50.33 -5.95
CA ARG A 2 -10.55 -49.27 -6.74
C ARG A 2 -11.08 -48.06 -5.93
N SER A 3 -11.49 -48.25 -4.67
CA SER A 3 -12.04 -47.16 -3.83
C SER A 3 -10.94 -46.23 -3.32
N VAL A 4 -9.73 -46.71 -3.08
CA VAL A 4 -8.59 -45.91 -2.61
C VAL A 4 -8.05 -45.00 -3.71
N TYR A 5 -7.97 -45.51 -4.95
CA TYR A 5 -7.55 -44.74 -6.12
C TYR A 5 -8.52 -43.58 -6.42
N LYS A 6 -9.85 -43.78 -6.28
CA LYS A 6 -10.85 -42.73 -6.45
C LYS A 6 -10.68 -41.59 -5.41
N LYS A 7 -10.40 -41.96 -4.15
CA LYS A 7 -10.17 -40.95 -3.08
C LYS A 7 -8.87 -40.18 -3.28
N ILE A 8 -7.79 -40.86 -3.73
CA ILE A 8 -6.51 -40.19 -4.04
C ILE A 8 -6.67 -39.29 -5.26
N MET A 9 -7.34 -39.70 -6.31
CA MET A 9 -7.58 -38.90 -7.51
C MET A 9 -8.45 -37.67 -7.22
N MET A 10 -9.43 -37.78 -6.30
CA MET A 10 -10.26 -36.65 -5.87
C MET A 10 -9.49 -35.68 -5.00
N LEU A 11 -8.55 -36.14 -4.16
CA LEU A 11 -7.68 -35.29 -3.34
C LEU A 11 -6.68 -34.49 -4.19
N CYS A 12 -6.10 -35.13 -5.23
CA CYS A 12 -5.22 -34.45 -6.18
C CYS A 12 -5.95 -33.38 -7.02
N ALA A 13 -7.20 -33.63 -7.41
CA ALA A 13 -8.00 -32.67 -8.16
C ALA A 13 -8.32 -31.41 -7.33
N VAL A 14 -8.60 -31.55 -6.03
CA VAL A 14 -8.87 -30.41 -5.12
C VAL A 14 -7.62 -29.56 -4.91
N LEU A 15 -6.43 -30.17 -4.82
CA LEU A 15 -5.15 -29.46 -4.69
C LEU A 15 -4.80 -28.67 -5.96
N LEU A 16 -5.11 -29.17 -7.14
CA LEU A 16 -4.88 -28.46 -8.41
C LEU A 16 -5.82 -27.26 -8.60
N PHE A 17 -7.08 -27.36 -8.12
CA PHE A 17 -8.02 -26.24 -8.17
C PHE A 17 -7.63 -25.08 -7.23
N ALA A 18 -7.10 -25.38 -6.05
CA ALA A 18 -6.67 -24.35 -5.10
C ALA A 18 -5.47 -23.54 -5.62
N GLN A 19 -4.56 -24.15 -6.36
CA GLN A 19 -3.42 -23.45 -6.98
C GLN A 19 -3.84 -22.54 -8.14
N SER A 20 -4.85 -22.93 -8.91
CA SER A 20 -5.37 -22.10 -10.01
C SER A 20 -5.99 -20.80 -9.52
N LEU A 21 -6.81 -20.86 -8.46
CA LEU A 21 -7.45 -19.68 -7.86
C LEU A 21 -6.44 -18.67 -7.31
N SER A 22 -5.34 -19.16 -6.74
CA SER A 22 -4.28 -18.28 -6.19
C SER A 22 -3.47 -17.61 -7.30
N ALA A 23 -3.22 -18.29 -8.42
CA ALA A 23 -2.52 -17.73 -9.57
C ALA A 23 -3.34 -16.62 -10.25
N ASP A 24 -4.64 -16.81 -10.38
CA ASP A 24 -5.57 -15.83 -10.96
C ASP A 24 -5.61 -14.57 -10.09
N GLU A 25 -5.67 -14.70 -8.75
CA GLU A 25 -5.70 -13.56 -7.84
C GLU A 25 -4.42 -12.70 -7.89
N LEU A 26 -3.23 -13.31 -8.04
CA LEU A 26 -1.97 -12.58 -8.23
C LEU A 26 -1.94 -11.87 -9.59
N THR A 27 -2.45 -12.51 -10.63
CA THR A 27 -2.54 -11.92 -11.97
C THR A 27 -3.48 -10.71 -11.96
N ASP A 28 -4.68 -10.86 -11.38
CA ASP A 28 -5.65 -9.78 -11.25
C ASP A 28 -5.10 -8.61 -10.47
N LEU A 29 -4.40 -8.86 -9.35
CA LEU A 29 -3.77 -7.80 -8.57
C LEU A 29 -2.67 -7.08 -9.35
N ARG A 30 -1.85 -7.82 -10.10
CA ARG A 30 -0.81 -7.24 -10.97
C ARG A 30 -1.41 -6.35 -12.05
N GLU A 31 -2.44 -6.81 -12.73
CA GLU A 31 -3.12 -6.04 -13.78
C GLU A 31 -3.80 -4.79 -13.20
N HIS A 32 -4.49 -4.94 -12.08
CA HIS A 32 -5.10 -3.81 -11.37
C HIS A 32 -4.05 -2.77 -10.97
N PHE A 33 -2.91 -3.20 -10.41
CA PHE A 33 -1.79 -2.31 -10.06
C PHE A 33 -1.27 -1.55 -11.29
N LEU A 34 -0.98 -2.26 -12.38
CA LEU A 34 -0.47 -1.63 -13.62
C LEU A 34 -1.46 -0.63 -14.20
N LYS A 35 -2.76 -0.96 -14.21
CA LYS A 35 -3.81 -0.04 -14.62
C LYS A 35 -3.81 1.24 -13.78
N LYS A 36 -3.62 1.13 -12.46
CA LYS A 36 -3.53 2.29 -11.56
C LYS A 36 -2.28 3.13 -11.82
N ILE A 37 -1.16 2.51 -12.12
CA ILE A 37 0.05 3.22 -12.55
C ILE A 37 -0.20 3.99 -13.85
N ASP A 38 -0.83 3.37 -14.85
CA ASP A 38 -1.17 4.03 -16.11
C ASP A 38 -2.09 5.22 -15.90
N GLU A 39 -3.13 5.10 -15.06
CA GLU A 39 -4.00 6.21 -14.67
C GLU A 39 -3.19 7.38 -14.06
N VAL A 40 -2.26 7.09 -13.15
CA VAL A 40 -1.40 8.11 -12.53
C VAL A 40 -0.48 8.75 -13.55
N VAL A 41 0.13 7.98 -14.44
CA VAL A 41 0.99 8.49 -15.52
C VAL A 41 0.24 9.44 -16.45
N LEU A 42 -1.02 9.11 -16.81
CA LEU A 42 -1.86 9.99 -17.61
C LEU A 42 -2.14 11.32 -16.89
N ILE A 43 -2.45 11.29 -15.59
CA ILE A 43 -2.67 12.49 -14.79
C ILE A 43 -1.39 13.35 -14.70
N VAL A 44 -0.22 12.71 -14.52
CA VAL A 44 1.07 13.42 -14.44
C VAL A 44 1.41 14.11 -15.76
N LYS A 45 1.10 13.47 -16.89
CA LYS A 45 1.34 14.01 -18.24
C LYS A 45 0.36 15.10 -18.67
N ASP A 46 -0.75 15.26 -17.99
CA ASP A 46 -1.74 16.29 -18.31
C ASP A 46 -1.26 17.68 -17.90
N LYS A 47 -0.70 18.39 -18.88
CA LYS A 47 -0.16 19.75 -18.71
C LYS A 47 -1.24 20.83 -18.55
N THR A 48 -2.51 20.48 -18.70
CA THR A 48 -3.63 21.43 -18.50
C THR A 48 -3.99 21.60 -17.02
N LEU A 49 -3.56 20.66 -16.17
CA LEU A 49 -3.83 20.67 -14.75
C LEU A 49 -2.84 21.57 -13.99
N SER A 50 -3.38 22.34 -13.05
CA SER A 50 -2.54 22.96 -12.02
C SER A 50 -1.82 21.88 -11.19
N LYS A 51 -0.75 22.27 -10.48
CA LYS A 51 -0.03 21.36 -9.58
C LYS A 51 -0.96 20.76 -8.53
N ASP A 52 -1.82 21.57 -7.93
CA ASP A 52 -2.73 21.16 -6.87
C ASP A 52 -3.83 20.23 -7.40
N ASP A 53 -4.42 20.54 -8.56
CA ASP A 53 -5.42 19.68 -9.21
C ASP A 53 -4.81 18.32 -9.59
N ARG A 54 -3.60 18.33 -10.14
CA ARG A 54 -2.86 17.11 -10.50
C ARG A 54 -2.65 16.23 -9.27
N ASN A 55 -2.10 16.80 -8.19
CA ASN A 55 -1.84 16.08 -6.94
C ASN A 55 -3.14 15.57 -6.31
N GLY A 56 -4.21 16.37 -6.32
CA GLY A 56 -5.53 15.97 -5.86
C GLY A 56 -6.09 14.77 -6.64
N LYS A 57 -5.97 14.76 -7.97
CA LYS A 57 -6.42 13.65 -8.82
C LYS A 57 -5.61 12.38 -8.56
N ILE A 58 -4.28 12.47 -8.42
CA ILE A 58 -3.42 11.32 -8.11
C ILE A 58 -3.80 10.71 -6.76
N VAL A 59 -3.93 11.54 -5.73
CA VAL A 59 -4.35 11.08 -4.40
C VAL A 59 -5.71 10.39 -4.47
N LYS A 60 -6.68 10.97 -5.19
CA LYS A 60 -8.01 10.38 -5.37
C LYS A 60 -7.95 9.02 -6.07
N SER A 61 -7.10 8.88 -7.10
CA SER A 61 -6.92 7.61 -7.83
C SER A 61 -6.28 6.53 -6.95
N LEU A 62 -5.27 6.88 -6.13
CA LEU A 62 -4.52 5.92 -5.33
C LEU A 62 -5.18 5.58 -3.98
N THR A 63 -5.99 6.47 -3.42
CA THR A 63 -6.61 6.27 -2.09
C THR A 63 -7.37 4.94 -1.93
N PRO A 64 -8.09 4.41 -2.94
CA PRO A 64 -8.74 3.10 -2.84
C PRO A 64 -7.78 1.93 -2.57
N MET A 65 -6.54 2.02 -3.06
CA MET A 65 -5.53 0.97 -2.94
C MET A 65 -4.90 0.86 -1.55
N PHE A 66 -5.02 1.90 -0.70
CA PHE A 66 -4.28 1.98 0.56
C PHE A 66 -5.17 1.78 1.78
N ASP A 67 -4.69 1.03 2.75
CA ASP A 67 -5.28 0.95 4.10
C ASP A 67 -4.56 1.92 5.04
N PHE A 68 -4.89 3.20 4.89
CA PHE A 68 -4.28 4.24 5.72
C PHE A 68 -4.62 4.10 7.21
N GLU A 69 -5.77 3.53 7.56
CA GLU A 69 -6.14 3.26 8.95
C GLU A 69 -5.21 2.21 9.56
N LEU A 70 -4.98 1.11 8.83
CA LEU A 70 -4.04 0.09 9.27
C LEU A 70 -2.61 0.65 9.36
N MET A 71 -2.17 1.46 8.40
CA MET A 71 -0.85 2.10 8.41
C MET A 71 -0.70 3.01 9.65
N ALA A 72 -1.66 3.88 9.90
CA ALA A 72 -1.68 4.77 11.07
C ALA A 72 -1.67 3.97 12.39
N LYS A 73 -2.51 2.94 12.49
CA LYS A 73 -2.54 2.02 13.65
C LYS A 73 -1.19 1.35 13.89
N LEU A 74 -0.57 0.83 12.85
CA LEU A 74 0.71 0.12 12.96
C LEU A 74 1.88 1.07 13.27
N SER A 75 1.84 2.31 12.78
CA SER A 75 2.87 3.33 13.06
C SER A 75 2.87 3.75 14.52
N LEU A 76 1.71 3.86 15.17
CA LEU A 76 1.61 4.18 16.61
C LEU A 76 1.87 2.98 17.53
N GLY A 77 1.68 1.74 17.02
CA GLY A 77 1.87 0.54 17.83
C GLY A 77 0.95 0.48 19.06
N ASN A 78 1.52 0.41 20.28
CA ASN A 78 0.73 0.29 21.50
C ASN A 78 -0.06 1.55 21.83
N THR A 79 0.45 2.73 21.55
CA THR A 79 -0.22 4.01 21.78
C THR A 79 -1.59 4.07 21.09
N TRP A 80 -1.75 3.40 19.94
CA TRP A 80 -3.05 3.30 19.27
C TRP A 80 -4.15 2.72 20.15
N LYS A 81 -3.83 1.79 21.07
CA LYS A 81 -4.82 1.13 21.93
C LYS A 81 -5.35 2.08 23.00
N GLU A 82 -4.56 3.08 23.38
CA GLU A 82 -4.87 4.07 24.41
C GLU A 82 -5.78 5.19 23.89
N LEU A 83 -5.87 5.35 22.55
CA LEU A 83 -6.69 6.39 21.94
C LEU A 83 -8.18 6.00 21.92
N ASN A 84 -9.04 6.98 22.21
CA ASN A 84 -10.47 6.89 21.90
C ASN A 84 -10.72 6.98 20.38
N GLN A 85 -11.95 6.72 19.94
CA GLN A 85 -12.27 6.70 18.50
C GLN A 85 -12.05 8.05 17.82
N ALA A 86 -12.44 9.15 18.46
CA ALA A 86 -12.28 10.50 17.89
C ALA A 86 -10.80 10.85 17.65
N ASP A 87 -9.93 10.50 18.59
CA ASP A 87 -8.48 10.71 18.46
C ASP A 87 -7.87 9.80 17.39
N ARG A 88 -8.33 8.55 17.24
CA ARG A 88 -7.93 7.66 16.15
C ARG A 88 -8.30 8.26 14.80
N ASP A 89 -9.54 8.71 14.64
CA ASP A 89 -10.03 9.30 13.39
C ASP A 89 -9.23 10.57 13.04
N LYS A 90 -8.96 11.42 14.05
CA LYS A 90 -8.12 12.60 13.90
C LYS A 90 -6.71 12.22 13.47
N PHE A 91 -6.08 11.25 14.15
CA PHE A 91 -4.73 10.81 13.81
C PHE A 91 -4.65 10.24 12.38
N VAL A 92 -5.60 9.38 11.97
CA VAL A 92 -5.65 8.84 10.60
C VAL A 92 -5.72 9.96 9.57
N LYS A 93 -6.59 10.95 9.79
CA LYS A 93 -6.71 12.11 8.89
C LYS A 93 -5.38 12.85 8.74
N LEU A 94 -4.70 13.14 9.85
CA LEU A 94 -3.42 13.85 9.87
C LEU A 94 -2.31 13.02 9.23
N TYR A 95 -2.27 11.72 9.52
CA TYR A 95 -1.33 10.78 8.93
C TYR A 95 -1.45 10.72 7.41
N VAL A 96 -2.69 10.64 6.89
CA VAL A 96 -2.97 10.67 5.45
C VAL A 96 -2.50 11.99 4.84
N GLU A 97 -2.75 13.12 5.49
CA GLU A 97 -2.35 14.43 4.98
C GLU A 97 -0.83 14.57 4.93
N ARG A 98 -0.12 14.13 5.97
CA ARG A 98 1.34 14.07 5.99
C ARG A 98 1.89 13.19 4.85
N MET A 99 1.28 12.02 4.62
CA MET A 99 1.67 11.13 3.53
C MET A 99 1.52 11.83 2.17
N LYS A 100 0.39 12.47 1.93
CA LYS A 100 0.15 13.23 0.69
C LYS A 100 1.22 14.30 0.47
N GLN A 101 1.51 15.11 1.47
CA GLN A 101 2.52 16.17 1.40
C GLN A 101 3.93 15.61 1.14
N SER A 102 4.32 14.54 1.84
CA SER A 102 5.64 13.93 1.71
C SER A 102 5.90 13.32 0.31
N TYR A 103 4.84 12.88 -0.38
CA TYR A 103 5.00 12.20 -1.67
C TYR A 103 4.59 13.04 -2.88
N SER A 104 3.90 14.18 -2.69
CA SER A 104 3.51 15.07 -3.79
C SER A 104 4.71 15.59 -4.59
N SER A 105 5.79 15.97 -3.90
CA SER A 105 7.03 16.45 -4.54
C SER A 105 7.74 15.37 -5.38
N LYS A 106 7.60 14.10 -5.01
CA LYS A 106 8.19 12.99 -5.76
C LYS A 106 7.45 12.74 -7.08
N VAL A 107 6.13 12.96 -7.09
CA VAL A 107 5.32 12.93 -8.30
C VAL A 107 5.73 14.06 -9.28
N ASP A 108 6.07 15.23 -8.76
CA ASP A 108 6.54 16.36 -9.57
C ASP A 108 7.90 16.07 -10.26
N ALA A 109 8.70 15.20 -9.68
CA ALA A 109 10.00 14.79 -10.23
C ALA A 109 9.89 13.74 -11.36
N TYR A 110 8.69 13.19 -11.62
CA TYR A 110 8.49 12.18 -12.67
C TYR A 110 8.84 12.71 -14.07
N LYS A 111 9.74 11.98 -14.76
CA LYS A 111 10.26 12.34 -16.08
C LYS A 111 10.04 11.26 -17.16
N ASN A 112 8.95 10.51 -17.10
CA ASN A 112 8.62 9.35 -17.96
C ASN A 112 9.37 8.05 -17.60
N GLU A 113 9.64 7.84 -16.34
CA GLU A 113 10.14 6.57 -15.83
C GLU A 113 9.13 5.45 -16.13
N LYS A 114 9.68 4.25 -16.42
CA LYS A 114 8.87 3.06 -16.64
C LYS A 114 8.75 2.26 -15.35
N VAL A 115 7.54 1.87 -14.99
CA VAL A 115 7.30 0.95 -13.86
C VAL A 115 7.26 -0.47 -14.40
N GLU A 116 8.15 -1.33 -13.91
CA GLU A 116 8.21 -2.75 -14.25
C GLU A 116 7.93 -3.59 -13.01
N VAL A 117 6.92 -4.47 -13.07
CA VAL A 117 6.66 -5.44 -12.00
C VAL A 117 7.67 -6.58 -12.13
N THR A 118 8.58 -6.66 -11.17
CA THR A 118 9.66 -7.65 -11.15
C THR A 118 9.27 -8.92 -10.40
N LYS A 119 8.36 -8.80 -9.40
CA LYS A 119 7.91 -9.93 -8.61
C LYS A 119 6.53 -9.68 -8.03
N ILE A 120 5.72 -10.74 -7.95
CA ILE A 120 4.49 -10.77 -7.15
C ILE A 120 4.33 -12.16 -6.55
N GLU A 121 4.12 -12.23 -5.24
CA GLU A 121 3.98 -13.51 -4.54
C GLU A 121 3.22 -13.37 -3.23
N TYR A 122 2.64 -14.46 -2.77
CA TYR A 122 2.15 -14.56 -1.40
C TYR A 122 3.34 -14.64 -0.43
N SER A 123 3.38 -13.73 0.55
CA SER A 123 4.30 -13.86 1.69
C SER A 123 3.66 -14.62 2.85
N LYS A 124 2.32 -14.65 2.90
CA LYS A 124 1.44 -15.42 3.81
C LYS A 124 0.05 -15.50 3.16
N ASP A 125 -0.86 -16.33 3.70
CA ASP A 125 -2.20 -16.55 3.14
C ASP A 125 -3.01 -15.27 2.83
N ASN A 126 -2.84 -14.22 3.65
CA ASN A 126 -3.53 -12.95 3.48
C ASN A 126 -2.57 -11.77 3.28
N ARG A 127 -1.38 -12.03 2.74
CA ARG A 127 -0.34 -11.04 2.49
C ARG A 127 0.31 -11.29 1.14
N ILE A 128 0.38 -10.26 0.31
CA ILE A 128 1.09 -10.28 -0.97
C ILE A 128 2.21 -9.24 -0.93
N VAL A 129 3.31 -9.58 -1.56
CA VAL A 129 4.41 -8.66 -1.87
C VAL A 129 4.45 -8.48 -3.37
N LEU A 130 4.39 -7.23 -3.83
CA LEU A 130 4.58 -6.83 -5.21
C LEU A 130 5.80 -5.92 -5.28
N ALA A 131 6.84 -6.37 -5.98
CA ALA A 131 8.06 -5.61 -6.20
C ALA A 131 8.05 -5.00 -7.60
N THR A 132 8.53 -3.77 -7.70
CA THR A 132 8.66 -3.04 -8.96
C THR A 132 9.99 -2.33 -9.05
N ASP A 133 10.45 -2.15 -10.27
CA ASP A 133 11.51 -1.24 -10.62
C ASP A 133 10.92 -0.01 -11.31
N LEU A 134 11.24 1.17 -10.80
CA LEU A 134 11.01 2.43 -11.47
C LEU A 134 12.27 2.79 -12.24
N VAL A 135 12.25 2.52 -13.55
CA VAL A 135 13.40 2.63 -14.43
C VAL A 135 13.45 3.99 -15.09
N SER A 136 14.52 4.74 -14.85
CA SER A 136 14.86 5.98 -15.56
C SER A 136 16.11 5.80 -16.41
N LYS A 137 16.54 6.88 -17.10
CA LYS A 137 17.83 6.90 -17.84
C LYS A 137 19.04 6.92 -16.91
N GLU A 138 18.89 7.40 -15.70
CA GLU A 138 19.96 7.69 -14.75
C GLU A 138 20.06 6.62 -13.65
N GLU A 139 18.91 6.11 -13.20
CA GLU A 139 18.86 5.12 -12.11
C GLU A 139 17.64 4.21 -12.20
N THR A 140 17.72 3.08 -11.51
CA THR A 140 16.58 2.20 -11.23
C THR A 140 16.28 2.29 -9.74
N LEU A 141 15.02 2.56 -9.40
CA LEU A 141 14.54 2.64 -8.04
C LEU A 141 13.67 1.42 -7.71
N ASP A 142 14.15 0.57 -6.81
CA ASP A 142 13.38 -0.55 -6.27
C ASP A 142 12.29 -0.07 -5.32
N ILE A 143 11.05 -0.51 -5.55
CA ILE A 143 9.88 -0.20 -4.73
C ILE A 143 9.10 -1.48 -4.47
N VAL A 144 8.85 -1.79 -3.20
CA VAL A 144 8.09 -2.97 -2.78
C VAL A 144 6.80 -2.54 -2.09
N TYR A 145 5.67 -3.00 -2.61
CA TYR A 145 4.34 -2.78 -2.05
C TYR A 145 3.90 -4.02 -1.26
N LYS A 146 3.53 -3.83 0.01
CA LYS A 146 3.02 -4.91 0.86
C LYS A 146 1.52 -4.79 1.01
N TYR A 147 0.84 -5.80 0.53
CA TYR A 147 -0.61 -5.89 0.54
C TYR A 147 -1.12 -6.79 1.66
N HIS A 148 -2.31 -6.48 2.11
CA HIS A 148 -3.13 -7.38 2.92
C HIS A 148 -4.55 -7.47 2.37
N LYS A 149 -5.21 -8.59 2.65
CA LYS A 149 -6.63 -8.77 2.38
C LYS A 149 -7.40 -8.50 3.67
N PRO A 150 -8.26 -7.48 3.74
CA PRO A 150 -9.13 -7.25 4.90
C PRO A 150 -10.05 -8.47 5.12
N LYS A 151 -10.44 -8.73 6.38
CA LYS A 151 -11.39 -9.81 6.69
C LYS A 151 -12.76 -9.53 6.10
N GLU A 152 -13.18 -8.27 6.15
CA GLU A 152 -14.43 -7.79 5.57
C GLU A 152 -14.12 -6.72 4.52
N PRO A 153 -14.87 -6.68 3.41
CA PRO A 153 -14.71 -5.64 2.40
C PRO A 153 -14.89 -4.24 2.99
N ILE A 154 -13.96 -3.34 2.67
CA ILE A 154 -14.04 -1.94 3.08
C ILE A 154 -14.69 -1.13 1.95
N SER A 155 -15.75 -0.38 2.25
CA SER A 155 -16.46 0.44 1.25
C SER A 155 -15.52 1.37 0.50
N LYS A 156 -15.64 1.40 -0.83
CA LYS A 156 -14.84 2.21 -1.75
C LYS A 156 -13.32 1.89 -1.72
N LYS A 157 -12.96 0.69 -1.26
CA LYS A 157 -11.59 0.19 -1.28
C LYS A 157 -11.48 -1.04 -2.17
N ASP A 158 -10.25 -1.32 -2.60
CA ASP A 158 -9.91 -2.53 -3.34
C ASP A 158 -9.94 -3.76 -2.41
N ASN A 159 -9.97 -4.97 -3.00
CA ASN A 159 -9.97 -6.21 -2.22
C ASN A 159 -8.63 -6.46 -1.52
N TRP A 160 -7.53 -6.05 -2.16
CA TRP A 160 -6.18 -6.08 -1.63
C TRP A 160 -5.72 -4.66 -1.37
N LEU A 161 -5.27 -4.36 -0.15
CA LEU A 161 -4.89 -3.02 0.26
C LEU A 161 -3.41 -2.94 0.64
N VAL A 162 -2.74 -1.92 0.14
CA VAL A 162 -1.36 -1.60 0.53
C VAL A 162 -1.35 -1.08 1.96
N TYR A 163 -0.54 -1.70 2.82
CA TYR A 163 -0.34 -1.28 4.21
C TYR A 163 1.10 -0.87 4.53
N ASP A 164 2.05 -1.09 3.61
CA ASP A 164 3.43 -0.64 3.71
C ASP A 164 4.05 -0.51 2.31
N VAL A 165 4.93 0.45 2.15
CA VAL A 165 5.76 0.62 0.95
C VAL A 165 7.22 0.67 1.38
N GLU A 166 8.07 -0.11 0.71
CA GLU A 166 9.52 -0.03 0.87
C GLU A 166 10.13 0.64 -0.35
N ILE A 167 11.01 1.60 -0.14
CA ILE A 167 11.77 2.29 -1.20
C ILE A 167 13.26 2.10 -0.91
N LYS A 168 14.00 1.50 -1.83
CA LYS A 168 15.43 1.14 -1.63
C LYS A 168 15.65 0.37 -0.31
N GLY A 169 14.77 -0.60 -0.01
CA GLY A 169 14.81 -1.43 1.20
C GLY A 169 14.35 -0.74 2.49
N VAL A 170 13.95 0.54 2.45
CA VAL A 170 13.47 1.27 3.62
C VAL A 170 11.94 1.28 3.66
N SER A 171 11.37 0.59 4.66
CA SER A 171 9.92 0.58 4.89
C SER A 171 9.46 1.91 5.48
N ILE A 172 8.50 2.55 4.81
CA ILE A 172 7.87 3.79 5.26
C ILE A 172 7.20 3.58 6.63
N LEU A 173 6.44 2.51 6.76
CA LEU A 173 5.75 2.18 8.00
C LEU A 173 6.72 1.95 9.18
N LYS A 174 7.84 1.24 8.95
CA LYS A 174 8.86 1.02 9.99
C LYS A 174 9.56 2.31 10.37
N ALA A 175 9.86 3.18 9.40
CA ALA A 175 10.47 4.48 9.64
C ALA A 175 9.53 5.38 10.47
N ASP A 176 8.24 5.47 10.09
CA ASP A 176 7.24 6.22 10.84
C ASP A 176 7.08 5.68 12.26
N LYS A 177 7.01 4.36 12.42
CA LYS A 177 6.89 3.72 13.74
C LYS A 177 8.10 4.04 14.64
N ALA A 178 9.30 4.03 14.09
CA ALA A 178 10.52 4.38 14.84
C ALA A 178 10.50 5.85 15.26
N GLN A 179 10.19 6.76 14.33
CA GLN A 179 10.11 8.20 14.57
C GLN A 179 9.04 8.55 15.61
N PHE A 180 7.84 7.97 15.50
CA PHE A 180 6.75 8.23 16.44
C PHE A 180 7.04 7.64 17.82
N LYS A 181 7.62 6.44 17.87
CA LYS A 181 8.05 5.85 19.15
C LYS A 181 9.08 6.72 19.86
N GLU A 182 10.06 7.25 19.15
CA GLU A 182 11.08 8.16 19.71
C GLU A 182 10.43 9.45 20.23
N PHE A 183 9.59 10.10 19.42
CA PHE A 183 8.87 11.32 19.79
C PHE A 183 8.03 11.12 21.05
N LEU A 184 7.29 10.02 21.13
CA LEU A 184 6.39 9.70 22.24
C LEU A 184 7.11 9.27 23.53
N GLN A 185 8.44 9.15 23.55
CA GLN A 185 9.20 8.94 24.79
C GLN A 185 9.19 10.19 25.70
N THR A 186 9.08 11.38 25.12
CA THR A 186 9.19 12.66 25.84
C THR A 186 8.00 13.59 25.62
N LYS A 187 7.14 13.27 24.64
CA LYS A 187 6.03 14.08 24.18
C LYS A 187 4.74 13.29 24.16
N SER A 188 3.61 13.99 24.21
CA SER A 188 2.28 13.39 24.12
C SER A 188 1.87 13.08 22.68
N ILE A 189 0.85 12.25 22.51
CA ILE A 189 0.22 11.98 21.22
C ILE A 189 -0.40 13.25 20.61
N TYR A 190 -0.89 14.17 21.41
CA TYR A 190 -1.48 15.42 20.93
C TYR A 190 -0.41 16.34 20.34
N GLU A 191 0.76 16.44 20.99
CA GLU A 191 1.91 17.14 20.41
C GLU A 191 2.40 16.49 19.11
N LEU A 192 2.35 15.15 19.01
CA LEU A 192 2.64 14.45 17.75
C LEU A 192 1.64 14.83 16.66
N MET A 193 0.35 14.85 16.96
CA MET A 193 -0.68 15.28 16.02
C MET A 193 -0.46 16.71 15.52
N ASP A 194 -0.04 17.62 16.38
CA ASP A 194 0.23 19.02 16.02
C ASP A 194 1.41 19.14 15.06
N VAL A 195 2.49 18.37 15.24
CA VAL A 195 3.64 18.39 14.31
C VAL A 195 3.38 17.68 12.99
N LEU A 196 2.39 16.78 12.91
CA LEU A 196 1.98 16.17 11.64
C LEU A 196 1.34 17.17 10.68
N VAL A 197 0.77 18.26 11.20
CA VAL A 197 0.09 19.33 10.43
C VAL A 197 1.06 20.45 10.06
N ALA A 198 2.12 20.67 10.86
CA ALA A 198 3.00 21.82 10.76
C ALA A 198 4.02 21.77 9.61
N LYS A 199 3.97 20.75 8.76
CA LYS A 199 4.85 20.57 7.59
C LYS A 199 4.04 20.56 6.31
#